data_22e0912459ef2548bd3e79e5b55394da
#
_entry.id   22e0912459ef2548bd3e79e5b55394da
#
_cell.length_a   1.000
_cell.length_b   1.000
_cell.length_c   1.000
_cell.angle_alpha   90.00
_cell.angle_beta   90.00
_cell.angle_gamma   90.00
#
_symmetry.space_group_name_H-M   'P 1'
#
loop_
_entity.id
_entity.type
_entity.pdbx_description
1 polymer ?
#
loop_
_entity_poly.entity_id
_entity_poly.type
_entity_poly.pdbx_seq_one_letter_code
_entity_poly.pdbx_strand_id
1 'polypeptide(L)'
;MIKKEVRVLGIASASPHQRDSASTHVVGVVYRGNRWLEGVMRAVIPREQSNLTTETARMVTRSPHLPQLRAIVLDELITRSGNYIDVKALSKKTRLPTVAVLRREIPTKRLSKNRARNQRALEALAGLPCRKWKAAGKTYFVYSAGLGGVDLDELLEVCASRDGLPEAARVARITASSLQKFLAGHVP
;
A
#
# COMPACT_ATOMS: atom_id res chain seq x y z
N MET A 1 0.86 -15.82 -17.26
CA MET A 1 1.98 -16.30 -16.42
C MET A 1 2.86 -15.13 -16.02
N ILE A 2 2.96 -14.86 -14.72
CA ILE A 2 3.78 -13.79 -14.16
C ILE A 2 5.21 -14.30 -13.96
N LYS A 3 6.20 -13.54 -14.47
CA LYS A 3 7.61 -13.93 -14.33
C LYS A 3 8.07 -13.82 -12.87
N LYS A 4 8.93 -14.72 -12.42
CA LYS A 4 9.54 -14.72 -11.06
C LYS A 4 10.28 -13.41 -10.73
N GLU A 5 10.70 -12.67 -11.74
CA GLU A 5 11.41 -11.39 -11.63
C GLU A 5 10.51 -10.19 -11.90
N VAL A 6 9.20 -10.34 -11.70
CA VAL A 6 8.26 -9.21 -11.82
C VAL A 6 8.67 -8.09 -10.87
N ARG A 7 8.68 -6.84 -11.36
CA ARG A 7 8.93 -5.68 -10.51
C ARG A 7 7.64 -5.13 -9.94
N VAL A 8 7.57 -5.07 -8.63
CA VAL A 8 6.44 -4.53 -7.89
C VAL A 8 6.87 -3.42 -6.96
N LEU A 9 5.99 -2.46 -6.75
CA LEU A 9 6.17 -1.36 -5.83
C LEU A 9 5.35 -1.61 -4.56
N GLY A 10 6.03 -1.85 -3.45
CA GLY A 10 5.40 -1.85 -2.13
C GLY A 10 5.25 -0.42 -1.63
N ILE A 11 4.09 -0.07 -1.08
CA ILE A 11 3.83 1.26 -0.52
C ILE A 11 3.34 1.12 0.92
N ALA A 12 3.90 1.95 1.80
CA ALA A 12 3.45 2.11 3.17
C ALA A 12 3.52 3.57 3.61
N SER A 13 2.75 3.94 4.62
CA SER A 13 2.77 5.28 5.19
C SER A 13 3.43 5.31 6.56
N ALA A 14 4.18 6.37 6.83
CA ALA A 14 4.69 6.74 8.14
C ALA A 14 3.87 7.92 8.64
N SER A 15 2.94 7.67 9.55
CA SER A 15 2.17 8.73 10.20
C SER A 15 2.69 8.89 11.62
N PRO A 16 3.23 10.05 11.96
CA PRO A 16 3.73 10.30 13.31
C PRO A 16 2.61 10.13 14.35
N HIS A 17 2.98 9.61 15.52
CA HIS A 17 2.04 9.39 16.61
C HIS A 17 1.51 10.70 17.23
N GLN A 18 2.20 11.80 17.05
CA GLN A 18 1.83 13.07 17.63
C GLN A 18 0.81 13.79 16.73
N ARG A 19 -0.23 14.35 17.37
CA ARG A 19 -1.25 15.18 16.72
C ARG A 19 -0.67 16.42 16.03
N ASP A 20 0.55 16.79 16.38
CA ASP A 20 1.25 17.99 15.93
C ASP A 20 2.14 17.80 14.71
N SER A 21 2.20 16.58 14.16
CA SER A 21 2.98 16.37 12.96
C SER A 21 2.29 16.97 11.73
N ALA A 22 2.99 17.89 11.11
CA ALA A 22 2.51 18.65 9.95
C ALA A 22 2.44 17.83 8.66
N SER A 23 2.95 16.57 8.63
CA SER A 23 3.03 15.79 7.39
C SER A 23 2.91 14.29 7.60
N THR A 24 2.46 13.59 6.55
CA THR A 24 2.52 12.12 6.41
C THR A 24 3.59 11.77 5.39
N HIS A 25 4.46 10.84 5.72
CA HIS A 25 5.46 10.33 4.78
C HIS A 25 4.93 9.05 4.11
N VAL A 26 5.03 8.98 2.80
CA VAL A 26 4.78 7.77 2.03
C VAL A 26 6.11 7.21 1.56
N VAL A 27 6.34 5.94 1.83
CA VAL A 27 7.52 5.20 1.39
C VAL A 27 7.10 4.20 0.33
N GLY A 28 7.79 4.23 -0.79
CA GLY A 28 7.70 3.24 -1.85
C GLY A 28 8.97 2.42 -1.94
N VAL A 29 8.85 1.11 -2.08
CA VAL A 29 9.98 0.18 -2.19
C VAL A 29 9.80 -0.68 -3.43
N VAL A 30 10.76 -0.62 -4.35
CA VAL A 30 10.76 -1.42 -5.59
C VAL A 30 11.45 -2.74 -5.32
N TYR A 31 10.73 -3.83 -5.58
CA TYR A 31 11.23 -5.18 -5.44
C TYR A 31 11.10 -5.97 -6.73
N ARG A 32 12.09 -6.82 -7.01
CA ARG A 32 12.03 -7.81 -8.06
C ARG A 32 11.66 -9.17 -7.47
N GLY A 33 10.40 -9.60 -7.76
CA GLY A 33 9.78 -10.75 -7.10
C GLY A 33 9.72 -10.54 -5.58
N ASN A 34 10.25 -11.49 -4.85
CA ASN A 34 10.42 -11.43 -3.39
C ASN A 34 11.89 -11.43 -2.94
N ARG A 35 12.85 -11.16 -3.86
CA ARG A 35 14.28 -11.41 -3.62
C ARG A 35 15.13 -10.15 -3.57
N TRP A 36 14.91 -9.19 -4.48
CA TRP A 36 15.85 -8.11 -4.71
C TRP A 36 15.19 -6.75 -4.51
N LEU A 37 15.73 -5.99 -3.55
CA LEU A 37 15.45 -4.57 -3.40
C LEU A 37 16.17 -3.80 -4.50
N GLU A 38 15.44 -3.08 -5.36
CA GLU A 38 16.02 -2.31 -6.47
C GLU A 38 15.93 -0.80 -6.27
N GLY A 39 15.06 -0.32 -5.40
CA GLY A 39 14.94 1.11 -5.15
C GLY A 39 14.00 1.47 -4.01
N VAL A 40 14.21 2.67 -3.48
CA VAL A 40 13.36 3.26 -2.46
C VAL A 40 12.99 4.67 -2.89
N MET A 41 11.74 5.05 -2.70
CA MET A 41 11.24 6.39 -2.97
C MET A 41 10.42 6.91 -1.80
N ARG A 42 10.30 8.22 -1.67
CA ARG A 42 9.56 8.88 -0.60
C ARG A 42 8.78 10.08 -1.14
N ALA A 43 7.58 10.26 -0.63
CA ALA A 43 6.84 11.51 -0.71
C ALA A 43 6.51 12.04 0.69
N VAL A 44 6.51 13.36 0.82
CA VAL A 44 6.06 14.06 2.04
C VAL A 44 4.75 14.77 1.70
N ILE A 45 3.71 14.44 2.44
CA ILE A 45 2.36 14.92 2.18
C ILE A 45 1.94 15.81 3.33
N PRO A 46 1.76 17.12 3.12
CA PRO A 46 1.25 18.02 4.14
C PRO A 46 -0.11 17.53 4.67
N ARG A 47 -0.34 17.68 5.96
CA ARG A 47 -1.56 17.20 6.63
C ARG A 47 -2.82 17.88 6.08
N GLU A 48 -2.73 19.11 5.68
CA GLU A 48 -3.83 19.89 5.11
C GLU A 48 -4.21 19.42 3.70
N GLN A 49 -3.28 18.84 2.96
CA GLN A 49 -3.51 18.23 1.65
C GLN A 49 -3.92 16.77 1.81
N SER A 50 -5.20 16.54 2.06
CA SER A 50 -5.75 15.24 2.46
C SER A 50 -5.84 14.17 1.35
N ASN A 51 -5.19 14.35 0.19
CA ASN A 51 -5.29 13.39 -0.92
C ASN A 51 -4.07 12.49 -1.02
N LEU A 52 -3.96 11.56 -0.05
CA LEU A 52 -2.89 10.54 -0.01
C LEU A 52 -2.77 9.77 -1.34
N THR A 53 -3.89 9.44 -1.96
CA THR A 53 -3.92 8.72 -3.24
C THR A 53 -3.26 9.52 -4.37
N THR A 54 -3.56 10.82 -4.46
CA THR A 54 -3.00 11.67 -5.54
C THR A 54 -1.49 11.87 -5.36
N GLU A 55 -1.05 12.14 -4.15
CA GLU A 55 0.38 12.36 -3.89
C GLU A 55 1.18 11.06 -4.04
N THR A 56 0.61 9.93 -3.61
CA THR A 56 1.20 8.60 -3.88
C THR A 56 1.29 8.35 -5.39
N ALA A 57 0.24 8.63 -6.15
CA ALA A 57 0.27 8.48 -7.60
C ALA A 57 1.33 9.38 -8.25
N ARG A 58 1.47 10.62 -7.77
CA ARG A 58 2.50 11.57 -8.25
C ARG A 58 3.92 11.05 -7.98
N MET A 59 4.17 10.50 -6.79
CA MET A 59 5.44 9.85 -6.45
C MET A 59 5.77 8.72 -7.43
N VAL A 60 4.79 7.85 -7.70
CA VAL A 60 4.95 6.71 -8.61
C VAL A 60 5.19 7.17 -10.05
N THR A 61 4.37 8.10 -10.56
CA THR A 61 4.45 8.53 -11.95
C THR A 61 5.69 9.34 -12.28
N ARG A 62 6.31 9.96 -11.29
CA ARG A 62 7.58 10.68 -11.44
C ARG A 62 8.81 9.80 -11.21
N SER A 63 8.61 8.56 -10.82
CA SER A 63 9.71 7.64 -10.55
C SER A 63 10.36 7.14 -11.84
N PRO A 64 11.69 7.06 -11.90
CA PRO A 64 12.41 6.43 -13.00
C PRO A 64 12.12 4.92 -13.11
N HIS A 65 11.60 4.31 -12.05
CA HIS A 65 11.23 2.89 -12.04
C HIS A 65 9.89 2.60 -12.73
N LEU A 66 9.03 3.61 -12.96
CA LEU A 66 7.67 3.41 -13.49
C LEU A 66 7.61 2.51 -14.74
N PRO A 67 8.47 2.65 -15.76
CA PRO A 67 8.38 1.82 -16.97
C PRO A 67 8.56 0.32 -16.72
N GLN A 68 9.25 -0.02 -15.64
CA GLN A 68 9.56 -1.40 -15.28
C GLN A 68 8.57 -2.01 -14.28
N LEU A 69 7.79 -1.18 -13.60
CA LEU A 69 6.79 -1.65 -12.64
C LEU A 69 5.64 -2.36 -13.33
N ARG A 70 5.14 -3.42 -12.68
CA ARG A 70 4.00 -4.20 -13.17
C ARG A 70 2.80 -4.19 -12.23
N ALA A 71 3.02 -3.88 -10.95
CA ALA A 71 1.95 -3.72 -9.97
C ALA A 71 2.39 -2.87 -8.78
N ILE A 72 1.40 -2.32 -8.08
CA ILE A 72 1.56 -1.69 -6.77
C ILE A 72 0.95 -2.63 -5.74
N VAL A 73 1.65 -2.86 -4.62
CA VAL A 73 1.17 -3.67 -3.50
C VAL A 73 1.16 -2.84 -2.21
N LEU A 74 0.07 -2.93 -1.46
CA LEU A 74 -0.19 -2.18 -0.23
C LEU A 74 -0.46 -3.16 0.90
N ASP A 75 0.00 -2.89 2.12
CA ASP A 75 -0.38 -3.66 3.30
C ASP A 75 -1.34 -2.92 4.24
N GLU A 76 -1.71 -1.70 3.87
CA GLU A 76 -2.75 -0.91 4.53
C GLU A 76 -3.51 -0.05 3.51
N LEU A 77 -4.78 0.23 3.78
CA LEU A 77 -5.61 1.15 2.98
C LEU A 77 -6.00 2.41 3.75
N ILE A 78 -6.03 2.32 5.06
CA ILE A 78 -6.38 3.44 5.94
C ILE A 78 -5.25 3.62 6.93
N THR A 79 -4.64 4.79 6.92
CA THR A 79 -3.56 5.14 7.84
C THR A 79 -4.09 5.36 9.27
N ARG A 80 -3.22 5.35 10.24
CA ARG A 80 -3.57 5.68 11.63
C ARG A 80 -4.13 7.09 11.79
N SER A 81 -3.71 8.03 10.94
CA SER A 81 -4.23 9.41 10.90
C SER A 81 -5.62 9.52 10.25
N GLY A 82 -6.17 8.41 9.74
CA GLY A 82 -7.47 8.36 9.07
C GLY A 82 -7.44 8.77 7.59
N ASN A 83 -6.27 9.01 7.02
CA ASN A 83 -6.12 9.15 5.58
C ASN A 83 -6.27 7.76 4.91
N TYR A 84 -6.68 7.73 3.66
CA TYR A 84 -6.88 6.47 2.94
C TYR A 84 -6.27 6.50 1.53
N ILE A 85 -5.97 5.32 1.03
CA ILE A 85 -5.58 5.11 -0.37
C ILE A 85 -6.75 4.45 -1.10
N ASP A 86 -7.24 5.14 -2.13
CA ASP A 86 -8.22 4.59 -3.06
C ASP A 86 -7.51 3.72 -4.10
N VAL A 87 -7.70 2.41 -4.01
CA VAL A 87 -7.06 1.39 -4.85
C VAL A 87 -7.42 1.59 -6.32
N LYS A 88 -8.70 1.90 -6.63
CA LYS A 88 -9.16 2.13 -8.01
C LYS A 88 -8.56 3.41 -8.58
N ALA A 89 -8.61 4.49 -7.81
CA ALA A 89 -8.07 5.77 -8.25
C ALA A 89 -6.54 5.72 -8.41
N LEU A 90 -5.83 5.02 -7.51
CA LEU A 90 -4.38 4.83 -7.63
C LEU A 90 -4.03 4.03 -8.89
N SER A 91 -4.71 2.91 -9.12
CA SER A 91 -4.54 2.10 -10.34
C SER A 91 -4.79 2.93 -11.61
N LYS A 92 -5.88 3.68 -11.65
CA LYS A 92 -6.23 4.54 -12.81
C LYS A 92 -5.18 5.63 -13.05
N LYS A 93 -4.70 6.31 -11.99
CA LYS A 93 -3.73 7.41 -12.10
C LYS A 93 -2.33 6.93 -12.51
N THR A 94 -1.92 5.76 -12.06
CA THR A 94 -0.58 5.20 -12.35
C THR A 94 -0.56 4.29 -13.56
N ARG A 95 -1.72 3.85 -14.04
CA ARG A 95 -1.91 2.80 -15.05
C ARG A 95 -1.26 1.46 -14.65
N LEU A 96 -1.10 1.24 -13.35
CA LEU A 96 -0.59 -0.01 -12.80
C LEU A 96 -1.70 -0.73 -12.02
N PRO A 97 -1.81 -2.05 -12.15
CA PRO A 97 -2.62 -2.83 -11.21
C PRO A 97 -2.22 -2.50 -9.77
N THR A 98 -3.22 -2.31 -8.91
CA THR A 98 -3.01 -2.01 -7.49
C THR A 98 -3.70 -3.05 -6.64
N VAL A 99 -2.95 -3.66 -5.72
CA VAL A 99 -3.40 -4.76 -4.86
C VAL A 99 -3.11 -4.40 -3.41
N ALA A 100 -4.12 -4.47 -2.56
CA ALA A 100 -3.95 -4.35 -1.11
C ALA A 100 -4.10 -5.74 -0.48
N VAL A 101 -3.12 -6.13 0.36
CA VAL A 101 -3.09 -7.42 1.07
C VAL A 101 -3.10 -7.14 2.57
N LEU A 102 -4.25 -7.34 3.17
CA LEU A 102 -4.51 -6.97 4.57
C LEU A 102 -4.57 -8.19 5.47
N ARG A 103 -4.03 -8.05 6.69
CA ARG A 103 -4.12 -9.11 7.72
C ARG A 103 -5.50 -9.25 8.33
N ARG A 104 -6.36 -8.24 8.17
CA ARG A 104 -7.74 -8.21 8.69
C ARG A 104 -8.65 -7.60 7.64
N GLU A 105 -9.87 -8.10 7.59
CA GLU A 105 -10.91 -7.47 6.79
C GLU A 105 -11.21 -6.06 7.31
N ILE A 106 -11.46 -5.13 6.38
CA ILE A 106 -11.82 -3.78 6.78
C ILE A 106 -13.25 -3.81 7.34
N PRO A 107 -13.44 -3.44 8.60
CA PRO A 107 -14.76 -3.47 9.24
C PRO A 107 -15.59 -2.28 8.77
N THR A 108 -16.22 -2.40 7.59
CA THR A 108 -17.06 -1.34 6.99
C THR A 108 -18.12 -0.82 7.95
N LYS A 109 -18.69 -1.69 8.81
CA LYS A 109 -19.66 -1.31 9.85
C LYS A 109 -19.07 -0.40 10.94
N ARG A 110 -17.78 -0.53 11.30
CA ARG A 110 -17.12 0.31 12.32
C ARG A 110 -16.71 1.68 11.79
N LEU A 111 -16.41 1.78 10.51
CA LEU A 111 -16.08 3.04 9.86
C LEU A 111 -17.27 4.01 9.83
N SER A 112 -18.49 3.49 9.91
CA SER A 112 -19.73 4.29 9.91
C SER A 112 -19.91 5.18 11.16
N LYS A 113 -19.22 4.87 12.27
CA LYS A 113 -19.35 5.66 13.53
C LYS A 113 -18.66 7.04 13.47
N ASN A 114 -17.68 7.25 12.58
CA ASN A 114 -17.03 8.55 12.35
C ASN A 114 -17.37 9.05 10.92
N ARG A 115 -18.62 9.43 10.72
CA ARG A 115 -19.27 9.60 9.42
C ARG A 115 -18.51 10.46 8.41
N ALA A 116 -18.08 11.67 8.75
CA ALA A 116 -17.59 12.59 7.71
C ALA A 116 -16.18 12.23 7.17
N ARG A 117 -15.27 11.75 8.02
CA ARG A 117 -13.89 11.44 7.64
C ARG A 117 -13.74 10.07 6.98
N ASN A 118 -14.56 9.11 7.42
CA ASN A 118 -14.48 7.72 6.94
C ASN A 118 -15.43 7.45 5.76
N GLN A 119 -16.38 8.32 5.46
CA GLN A 119 -17.35 8.10 4.39
C GLN A 119 -16.66 7.96 3.03
N ARG A 120 -15.70 8.85 2.71
CA ARG A 120 -14.92 8.76 1.46
C ARG A 120 -14.08 7.49 1.37
N ALA A 121 -13.50 7.05 2.50
CA ALA A 121 -12.77 5.79 2.55
C ALA A 121 -13.69 4.58 2.33
N LEU A 122 -14.91 4.62 2.88
CA LEU A 122 -15.93 3.60 2.66
C LEU A 122 -16.41 3.58 1.20
N GLU A 123 -16.65 4.74 0.61
CA GLU A 123 -17.03 4.88 -0.81
C GLU A 123 -15.92 4.35 -1.73
N ALA A 124 -14.65 4.65 -1.41
CA ALA A 124 -13.50 4.15 -2.15
C ALA A 124 -13.34 2.62 -2.06
N LEU A 125 -13.78 2.03 -0.94
CA LEU A 125 -13.79 0.57 -0.75
C LEU A 125 -15.06 -0.08 -1.28
N ALA A 126 -16.16 0.68 -1.41
CA ALA A 126 -17.41 0.18 -1.94
C ALA A 126 -17.23 -0.32 -3.37
N GLY A 127 -17.66 -1.56 -3.62
CA GLY A 127 -17.53 -2.18 -4.94
C GLY A 127 -16.10 -2.62 -5.31
N LEU A 128 -15.14 -2.64 -4.36
CA LEU A 128 -13.91 -3.41 -4.51
C LEU A 128 -14.19 -4.85 -4.06
N PRO A 129 -13.96 -5.85 -4.93
CA PRO A 129 -14.09 -7.23 -4.51
C PRO A 129 -13.05 -7.53 -3.42
N CYS A 130 -13.53 -8.08 -2.30
CA CYS A 130 -12.67 -8.62 -1.25
C CYS A 130 -12.56 -10.14 -1.44
N ARG A 131 -11.34 -10.61 -1.56
CA ARG A 131 -11.05 -12.03 -1.71
C ARG A 131 -10.17 -12.50 -0.56
N LYS A 132 -10.43 -13.70 -0.03
CA LYS A 132 -9.55 -14.37 0.93
C LYS A 132 -8.44 -15.07 0.20
N TRP A 133 -7.21 -14.83 0.62
CA TRP A 133 -6.01 -15.51 0.14
C TRP A 133 -5.27 -16.16 1.32
N LYS A 134 -4.87 -17.43 1.14
CA LYS A 134 -4.16 -18.19 2.17
C LYS A 134 -2.69 -18.32 1.81
N ALA A 135 -1.80 -17.90 2.70
CA ALA A 135 -0.36 -18.05 2.53
C ALA A 135 0.32 -18.19 3.89
N ALA A 136 1.35 -19.04 3.97
CA ALA A 136 2.13 -19.28 5.18
C ALA A 136 1.25 -19.64 6.41
N GLY A 137 0.19 -20.41 6.22
CA GLY A 137 -0.76 -20.77 7.29
C GLY A 137 -1.67 -19.65 7.79
N LYS A 138 -1.67 -18.49 7.12
CA LYS A 138 -2.48 -17.32 7.49
C LYS A 138 -3.48 -16.99 6.40
N THR A 139 -4.57 -16.32 6.79
CA THR A 139 -5.56 -15.80 5.85
C THR A 139 -5.40 -14.29 5.72
N TYR A 140 -5.32 -13.81 4.50
CA TYR A 140 -5.25 -12.40 4.13
C TYR A 140 -6.52 -11.99 3.38
N PHE A 141 -6.84 -10.71 3.44
CA PHE A 141 -7.95 -10.09 2.72
C PHE A 141 -7.37 -9.22 1.61
N VAL A 142 -7.69 -9.59 0.37
CA VAL A 142 -7.10 -8.98 -0.82
C VAL A 142 -8.15 -8.13 -1.54
N TYR A 143 -7.80 -6.88 -1.78
CA TYR A 143 -8.56 -5.92 -2.56
C TYR A 143 -7.73 -5.53 -3.78
N SER A 144 -8.28 -5.60 -4.98
CA SER A 144 -7.52 -5.34 -6.20
C SER A 144 -8.27 -4.47 -7.20
N ALA A 145 -7.52 -3.70 -7.98
CA ALA A 145 -7.99 -2.99 -9.15
C ALA A 145 -6.99 -3.20 -10.29
N GLY A 146 -7.52 -3.53 -11.47
CA GLY A 146 -6.72 -3.75 -12.68
C GLY A 146 -6.03 -5.12 -12.76
N LEU A 147 -6.27 -6.02 -11.80
CA LEU A 147 -5.76 -7.39 -11.80
C LEU A 147 -6.74 -8.30 -11.05
N GLY A 148 -6.95 -9.50 -11.55
CA GLY A 148 -7.84 -10.49 -10.94
C GLY A 148 -7.53 -11.91 -11.37
N GLY A 149 -8.31 -12.88 -10.86
CA GLY A 149 -8.21 -14.28 -11.26
C GLY A 149 -6.82 -14.89 -11.04
N VAL A 150 -6.39 -15.68 -11.99
CA VAL A 150 -5.11 -16.41 -11.96
C VAL A 150 -3.90 -15.47 -11.91
N ASP A 151 -3.93 -14.33 -12.62
CA ASP A 151 -2.81 -13.40 -12.63
C ASP A 151 -2.59 -12.74 -11.26
N LEU A 152 -3.67 -12.50 -10.51
CA LEU A 152 -3.57 -11.99 -9.13
C LEU A 152 -2.93 -13.04 -8.21
N ASP A 153 -3.31 -14.32 -8.34
CA ASP A 153 -2.74 -15.40 -7.55
C ASP A 153 -1.26 -15.58 -7.84
N GLU A 154 -0.89 -15.65 -9.11
CA GLU A 154 0.51 -15.73 -9.53
C GLU A 154 1.35 -14.56 -9.02
N LEU A 155 0.81 -13.33 -9.07
CA LEU A 155 1.49 -12.15 -8.54
C LEU A 155 1.75 -12.29 -7.04
N LEU A 156 0.72 -12.67 -6.29
CA LEU A 156 0.83 -12.82 -4.83
C LEU A 156 1.82 -13.91 -4.45
N GLU A 157 1.81 -15.05 -5.13
CA GLU A 157 2.74 -16.15 -4.89
C GLU A 157 4.19 -15.76 -5.18
N VAL A 158 4.45 -15.13 -6.32
CA VAL A 158 5.80 -14.70 -6.72
C VAL A 158 6.35 -13.63 -5.78
N CYS A 159 5.50 -12.75 -5.26
CA CYS A 159 5.90 -11.65 -4.39
C CYS A 159 5.87 -11.98 -2.89
N ALA A 160 5.32 -13.13 -2.49
CA ALA A 160 5.14 -13.51 -1.10
C ALA A 160 6.48 -13.64 -0.36
N SER A 161 6.55 -13.03 0.82
CA SER A 161 7.59 -13.28 1.81
C SER A 161 7.33 -14.58 2.58
N ARG A 162 8.23 -14.94 3.49
CA ARG A 162 8.06 -16.13 4.36
C ARG A 162 6.80 -16.11 5.21
N ASP A 163 6.29 -14.93 5.57
CA ASP A 163 5.06 -14.78 6.35
C ASP A 163 3.80 -14.61 5.49
N GLY A 164 3.94 -14.66 4.17
CA GLY A 164 2.85 -14.63 3.21
C GLY A 164 2.47 -13.25 2.67
N LEU A 165 2.94 -12.14 3.28
CA LEU A 165 2.73 -10.81 2.71
C LEU A 165 3.65 -10.57 1.50
N PRO A 166 3.27 -9.76 0.51
CA PRO A 166 4.19 -9.33 -0.53
C PRO A 166 5.42 -8.64 0.07
N GLU A 167 6.62 -9.10 -0.28
CA GLU A 167 7.88 -8.65 0.33
C GLU A 167 8.07 -7.14 0.17
N ALA A 168 7.74 -6.60 -0.99
CA ALA A 168 7.82 -5.16 -1.24
C ALA A 168 6.98 -4.34 -0.24
N ALA A 169 5.74 -4.76 0.05
CA ALA A 169 4.88 -4.07 1.00
C ALA A 169 5.38 -4.24 2.45
N ARG A 170 5.88 -5.45 2.79
CA ARG A 170 6.47 -5.72 4.10
C ARG A 170 7.69 -4.82 4.37
N VAL A 171 8.60 -4.70 3.40
CA VAL A 171 9.80 -3.87 3.54
C VAL A 171 9.43 -2.38 3.53
N ALA A 172 8.50 -1.94 2.67
CA ALA A 172 8.00 -0.57 2.69
C ALA A 172 7.47 -0.18 4.08
N ARG A 173 6.73 -1.08 4.75
CA ARG A 173 6.23 -0.84 6.10
C ARG A 173 7.34 -0.76 7.15
N ILE A 174 8.35 -1.62 7.08
CA ILE A 174 9.50 -1.57 7.99
C ILE A 174 10.23 -0.24 7.82
N THR A 175 10.50 0.16 6.58
CA THR A 175 11.17 1.43 6.24
C THR A 175 10.35 2.63 6.72
N ALA A 176 9.03 2.63 6.48
CA ALA A 176 8.14 3.69 6.94
C ALA A 176 8.11 3.78 8.47
N SER A 177 8.05 2.63 9.17
CA SER A 177 8.06 2.58 10.63
C SER A 177 9.38 3.09 11.22
N SER A 178 10.51 2.76 10.60
CA SER A 178 11.83 3.23 11.02
C SER A 178 11.98 4.74 10.78
N LEU A 179 11.53 5.23 9.64
CA LEU A 179 11.49 6.66 9.34
C LEU A 179 10.63 7.42 10.36
N GLN A 180 9.49 6.86 10.74
CA GLN A 180 8.62 7.45 11.75
C GLN A 180 9.33 7.60 13.11
N LYS A 181 10.03 6.56 13.57
CA LYS A 181 10.80 6.60 14.82
C LYS A 181 11.89 7.65 14.78
N PHE A 182 12.63 7.69 13.67
CA PHE A 182 13.68 8.69 13.45
C PHE A 182 13.15 10.12 13.52
N LEU A 183 12.04 10.41 12.82
CA LEU A 183 11.41 11.74 12.81
C LEU A 183 10.79 12.13 14.17
N ALA A 184 10.45 11.15 15.00
CA ALA A 184 9.96 11.38 16.36
C ALA A 184 11.10 11.55 17.39
N GLY A 185 12.37 11.57 16.97
CA GLY A 185 13.52 11.69 17.87
C GLY A 185 13.83 10.41 18.67
N HIS A 186 13.23 9.29 18.32
CA HIS A 186 13.51 7.99 18.93
C HIS A 186 14.58 7.26 18.08
N VAL A 187 15.80 7.77 18.09
CA VAL A 187 16.96 7.04 17.55
C VAL A 187 17.41 6.06 18.63
N PRO A 188 17.67 4.79 18.29
CA PRO A 188 18.24 3.83 19.24
C PRO A 188 19.67 4.19 19.64
#